data_9f21753cb1a9171bf7cb27ae09306299
#
_entry.id   9f21753cb1a9171bf7cb27ae09306299
#
_cell.length_a   1.000
_cell.length_b   1.000
_cell.length_c   1.000
_cell.angle_alpha   90.00
_cell.angle_beta   90.00
_cell.angle_gamma   90.00
#
_symmetry.space_group_name_H-M   'P 1'
#
loop_
_entity.id
_entity.type
_entity.pdbx_description
1 polymer ?
#
loop_
_entity_poly.entity_id
_entity_poly.type
_entity_poly.pdbx_seq_one_letter_code
_entity_poly.pdbx_strand_id
1 'polypeptide(L)'
;MKILGINGSPRIGGNTDILLDKVLEGASVNGASTEKIVLNKLKFSPCQECEDMRDDGECIIKDDMRQLYRKIKDADAVVFASPIFFGSISAQAKKMIDRFQCLWRLKYILNKDTGYKKKKAAFISVEGSDREDFFENARSIVKNLFATINAEYAGELFCSKVDEKAGILKHAGCLEKAFELGVKLARG
;
A
#
# COMPACT_ATOMS: atom_id res chain seq x y z
N MET A 1 -2.96 -0.82 18.63
CA MET A 1 -2.91 -0.24 17.28
C MET A 1 -2.76 -1.36 16.27
N LYS A 2 -3.55 -1.37 15.17
CA LYS A 2 -3.49 -2.38 14.11
C LYS A 2 -2.87 -1.78 12.85
N ILE A 3 -1.75 -2.35 12.38
CA ILE A 3 -1.05 -1.89 11.17
C ILE A 3 -1.16 -2.96 10.08
N LEU A 4 -1.66 -2.56 8.92
CA LEU A 4 -1.83 -3.40 7.75
C LEU A 4 -0.74 -3.12 6.73
N GLY A 5 0.10 -4.11 6.43
CA GLY A 5 1.04 -4.10 5.33
C GLY A 5 0.42 -4.68 4.06
N ILE A 6 0.51 -3.98 2.94
CA ILE A 6 0.00 -4.41 1.64
C ILE A 6 1.18 -4.54 0.68
N ASN A 7 1.52 -5.76 0.29
CA ASN A 7 2.58 -6.06 -0.64
C ASN A 7 2.05 -6.16 -2.08
N GLY A 8 2.40 -5.18 -2.91
CA GLY A 8 2.12 -5.14 -4.35
C GLY A 8 3.17 -5.85 -5.21
N SER A 9 4.25 -6.39 -4.62
CA SER A 9 5.26 -7.12 -5.38
C SER A 9 4.76 -8.50 -5.81
N PRO A 10 4.99 -8.93 -7.07
CA PRO A 10 4.74 -10.30 -7.48
C PRO A 10 5.78 -11.29 -6.92
N ARG A 11 6.95 -10.81 -6.47
CA ARG A 11 8.06 -11.64 -5.98
C ARG A 11 7.98 -11.80 -4.46
N ILE A 12 7.54 -12.94 -3.97
CA ILE A 12 7.60 -13.30 -2.54
C ILE A 12 9.08 -13.48 -2.15
N GLY A 13 9.49 -12.88 -1.01
CA GLY A 13 10.89 -12.80 -0.60
C GLY A 13 11.73 -11.89 -1.49
N GLY A 14 11.11 -11.01 -2.27
CA GLY A 14 11.79 -9.96 -3.06
C GLY A 14 12.06 -8.71 -2.22
N ASN A 15 12.78 -7.75 -2.82
CA ASN A 15 13.26 -6.55 -2.12
C ASN A 15 12.15 -5.77 -1.40
N THR A 16 11.05 -5.51 -2.10
CA THR A 16 9.89 -4.79 -1.53
C THR A 16 9.21 -5.56 -0.40
N ASP A 17 9.12 -6.90 -0.54
CA ASP A 17 8.52 -7.78 0.49
C ASP A 17 9.36 -7.77 1.78
N ILE A 18 10.68 -7.87 1.64
CA ILE A 18 11.64 -7.81 2.77
C ILE A 18 11.56 -6.47 3.50
N LEU A 19 11.53 -5.36 2.77
CA LEU A 19 11.39 -4.03 3.39
C LEU A 19 10.07 -3.88 4.14
N LEU A 20 8.97 -4.38 3.55
CA LEU A 20 7.67 -4.36 4.21
C LEU A 20 7.71 -5.17 5.51
N ASP A 21 8.33 -6.35 5.50
CA ASP A 21 8.50 -7.17 6.71
C ASP A 21 9.31 -6.42 7.78
N LYS A 22 10.35 -5.68 7.40
CA LYS A 22 11.14 -4.86 8.33
C LYS A 22 10.32 -3.72 8.94
N VAL A 23 9.44 -3.07 8.18
CA VAL A 23 8.53 -2.05 8.75
C VAL A 23 7.55 -2.68 9.74
N LEU A 24 6.97 -3.83 9.39
CA LEU A 24 6.03 -4.53 10.28
C LEU A 24 6.73 -5.04 11.55
N GLU A 25 7.98 -5.49 11.46
CA GLU A 25 8.83 -5.85 12.59
C GLU A 25 9.02 -4.63 13.52
N GLY A 26 9.47 -3.47 13.01
CA GLY A 26 9.64 -2.25 13.78
C GLY A 26 8.36 -1.77 14.47
N ALA A 27 7.22 -1.93 13.81
CA ALA A 27 5.92 -1.63 14.39
C ALA A 27 5.55 -2.61 15.52
N SER A 28 5.80 -3.90 15.31
CA SER A 28 5.46 -4.97 16.27
C SER A 28 6.24 -4.84 17.58
N VAL A 29 7.54 -4.53 17.54
CA VAL A 29 8.36 -4.34 18.75
C VAL A 29 7.92 -3.13 19.58
N ASN A 30 7.11 -2.22 18.99
CA ASN A 30 6.47 -1.10 19.68
C ASN A 30 5.01 -1.37 20.04
N GLY A 31 4.59 -2.64 20.09
CA GLY A 31 3.29 -3.06 20.58
C GLY A 31 2.13 -2.97 19.57
N ALA A 32 2.41 -2.71 18.29
CA ALA A 32 1.38 -2.77 17.27
C ALA A 32 1.07 -4.23 16.88
N SER A 33 -0.21 -4.55 16.68
CA SER A 33 -0.62 -5.77 15.98
C SER A 33 -0.44 -5.57 14.48
N THR A 34 0.32 -6.42 13.83
CA THR A 34 0.64 -6.30 12.41
C THR A 34 0.02 -7.43 11.59
N GLU A 35 -0.43 -7.11 10.40
CA GLU A 35 -0.92 -8.08 9.43
C GLU A 35 -0.34 -7.74 8.05
N LYS A 36 0.06 -8.76 7.26
CA LYS A 36 0.54 -8.58 5.89
C LYS A 36 -0.39 -9.25 4.88
N ILE A 37 -0.76 -8.50 3.84
CA ILE A 37 -1.46 -9.02 2.66
C ILE A 37 -0.53 -8.95 1.45
N VAL A 38 -0.47 -10.05 0.71
CA VAL A 38 0.27 -10.14 -0.56
C VAL A 38 -0.73 -10.15 -1.70
N LEU A 39 -0.80 -9.07 -2.47
CA LEU A 39 -1.79 -8.91 -3.55
C LEU A 39 -1.71 -10.01 -4.60
N ASN A 40 -0.51 -10.53 -4.87
CA ASN A 40 -0.30 -11.62 -5.83
C ASN A 40 -0.91 -12.96 -5.41
N LYS A 41 -1.33 -13.11 -4.15
CA LYS A 41 -2.05 -14.28 -3.65
C LYS A 41 -3.56 -14.14 -3.71
N LEU A 42 -4.07 -12.94 -4.01
CA LEU A 42 -5.49 -12.66 -4.08
C LEU A 42 -6.04 -12.85 -5.49
N LYS A 43 -7.24 -13.40 -5.56
CA LYS A 43 -7.98 -13.57 -6.81
C LYS A 43 -9.00 -12.45 -6.93
N PHE A 44 -8.69 -11.44 -7.72
CA PHE A 44 -9.60 -10.33 -8.00
C PHE A 44 -9.38 -9.78 -9.41
N SER A 45 -10.43 -9.23 -10.00
CA SER A 45 -10.40 -8.60 -11.32
C SER A 45 -10.00 -7.11 -11.23
N PRO A 46 -9.50 -6.50 -12.31
CA PRO A 46 -9.36 -5.04 -12.38
C PRO A 46 -10.73 -4.36 -12.27
N CYS A 47 -10.73 -3.04 -12.06
CA CYS A 47 -11.94 -2.23 -12.10
C CYS A 47 -12.59 -2.31 -13.48
N GLN A 48 -13.92 -2.48 -13.52
CA GLN A 48 -14.70 -2.56 -14.74
C GLN A 48 -15.51 -1.29 -15.01
N GLU A 49 -15.38 -0.26 -14.12
CA GLU A 49 -16.17 0.98 -14.22
C GLU A 49 -17.66 0.72 -14.45
N CYS A 50 -18.25 -0.10 -13.58
CA CYS A 50 -19.60 -0.62 -13.76
C CYS A 50 -20.65 0.51 -13.77
N GLU A 51 -21.62 0.45 -14.72
CA GLU A 51 -22.69 1.45 -14.83
C GLU A 51 -23.63 1.48 -13.61
N ASP A 52 -23.85 0.33 -12.97
CA ASP A 52 -24.66 0.14 -11.77
C ASP A 52 -23.86 0.30 -10.47
N MET A 53 -22.87 1.20 -10.47
CA MET A 53 -22.04 1.48 -9.31
C MET A 53 -22.89 1.99 -8.14
N ARG A 54 -22.75 1.34 -6.97
CA ARG A 54 -23.53 1.63 -5.77
C ARG A 54 -23.17 2.99 -5.16
N ASP A 55 -24.16 3.62 -4.52
CA ASP A 55 -24.02 4.92 -3.84
C ASP A 55 -23.62 4.80 -2.35
N ASP A 56 -23.23 3.61 -1.91
CA ASP A 56 -22.72 3.32 -0.57
C ASP A 56 -21.20 3.11 -0.52
N GLY A 57 -20.51 3.23 -1.66
CA GLY A 57 -19.07 3.05 -1.77
C GLY A 57 -18.62 1.59 -1.84
N GLU A 58 -19.54 0.63 -1.85
CA GLU A 58 -19.22 -0.77 -2.02
C GLU A 58 -19.08 -1.16 -3.49
N CYS A 59 -18.03 -1.91 -3.81
CA CYS A 59 -17.86 -2.49 -5.14
C CYS A 59 -18.81 -3.66 -5.34
N ILE A 60 -19.52 -3.70 -6.49
CA ILE A 60 -20.47 -4.76 -6.82
C ILE A 60 -19.78 -6.10 -7.12
N ILE A 61 -18.50 -6.06 -7.54
CA ILE A 61 -17.72 -7.26 -7.88
C ILE A 61 -17.42 -8.07 -6.61
N LYS A 62 -17.82 -9.34 -6.62
CA LYS A 62 -17.65 -10.25 -5.49
C LYS A 62 -16.38 -11.09 -5.66
N ASP A 63 -15.26 -10.56 -5.17
CA ASP A 63 -13.94 -11.22 -5.20
C ASP A 63 -13.14 -10.92 -3.93
N ASP A 64 -11.85 -11.28 -3.89
CA ASP A 64 -11.00 -11.12 -2.72
C ASP A 64 -10.77 -9.65 -2.30
N MET A 65 -11.12 -8.66 -3.14
CA MET A 65 -11.09 -7.25 -2.75
C MET A 65 -12.01 -6.95 -1.57
N ARG A 66 -13.09 -7.70 -1.38
CA ARG A 66 -14.02 -7.49 -0.24
C ARG A 66 -13.33 -7.63 1.12
N GLN A 67 -12.45 -8.62 1.25
CA GLN A 67 -11.67 -8.77 2.49
C GLN A 67 -10.65 -7.63 2.65
N LEU A 68 -10.04 -7.16 1.55
CA LEU A 68 -9.06 -6.09 1.58
C LEU A 68 -9.69 -4.75 1.98
N TYR A 69 -10.87 -4.40 1.43
CA TYR A 69 -11.62 -3.21 1.85
C TYR A 69 -11.87 -3.20 3.35
N ARG A 70 -12.36 -4.32 3.92
CA ARG A 70 -12.62 -4.44 5.35
C ARG A 70 -11.35 -4.26 6.18
N LYS A 71 -10.26 -4.94 5.80
CA LYS A 71 -8.98 -4.86 6.53
C LYS A 71 -8.38 -3.45 6.48
N ILE A 72 -8.46 -2.76 5.34
CA ILE A 72 -8.02 -1.36 5.24
C ILE A 72 -8.93 -0.45 6.09
N LYS A 73 -10.24 -0.67 6.08
CA LYS A 73 -11.20 0.11 6.89
C LYS A 73 -10.88 -0.01 8.38
N ASP A 74 -10.60 -1.22 8.87
CA ASP A 74 -10.36 -1.54 10.29
C ASP A 74 -8.95 -1.15 10.77
N ALA A 75 -7.97 -1.02 9.88
CA ALA A 75 -6.59 -0.68 10.23
C ALA A 75 -6.47 0.73 10.80
N ASP A 76 -5.57 0.91 11.77
CA ASP A 76 -5.18 2.21 12.34
C ASP A 76 -4.08 2.88 11.50
N ALA A 77 -3.24 2.07 10.83
CA ALA A 77 -2.29 2.54 9.83
C ALA A 77 -2.15 1.52 8.69
N VAL A 78 -1.74 2.02 7.52
CA VAL A 78 -1.49 1.20 6.32
C VAL A 78 -0.08 1.45 5.82
N VAL A 79 0.65 0.37 5.54
CA VAL A 79 1.94 0.42 4.83
C VAL A 79 1.73 -0.21 3.46
N PHE A 80 1.81 0.61 2.42
CA PHE A 80 1.70 0.14 1.05
C PHE A 80 3.08 0.00 0.42
N ALA A 81 3.37 -1.16 -0.16
CA ALA A 81 4.66 -1.48 -0.73
C ALA A 81 4.52 -1.96 -2.18
N SER A 82 5.28 -1.37 -3.10
CA SER A 82 5.29 -1.76 -4.51
C SER A 82 6.68 -1.56 -5.12
N PRO A 83 7.18 -2.50 -5.94
CA PRO A 83 8.34 -2.22 -6.78
C PRO A 83 7.97 -1.23 -7.89
N ILE A 84 8.98 -0.56 -8.45
CA ILE A 84 8.83 0.21 -9.68
C ILE A 84 9.00 -0.71 -10.89
N PHE A 85 7.99 -0.75 -11.75
CA PHE A 85 8.03 -1.41 -13.05
C PHE A 85 7.63 -0.40 -14.14
N PHE A 86 8.48 -0.21 -15.15
CA PHE A 86 8.23 0.75 -16.23
C PHE A 86 7.84 2.16 -15.72
N GLY A 87 8.60 2.66 -14.74
CA GLY A 87 8.39 4.01 -14.19
C GLY A 87 7.14 4.17 -13.32
N SER A 88 6.49 3.07 -12.88
CA SER A 88 5.25 3.11 -12.10
C SER A 88 5.21 1.98 -11.07
N ILE A 89 4.18 1.98 -10.22
CA ILE A 89 3.87 0.86 -9.36
C ILE A 89 3.56 -0.40 -10.18
N SER A 90 3.68 -1.57 -9.55
CA SER A 90 3.38 -2.85 -10.22
C SER A 90 1.93 -2.95 -10.70
N ALA A 91 1.68 -3.81 -11.69
CA ALA A 91 0.31 -4.08 -12.17
C ALA A 91 -0.60 -4.59 -11.06
N GLN A 92 -0.11 -5.43 -10.15
CA GLN A 92 -0.86 -5.91 -8.97
C GLN A 92 -1.30 -4.76 -8.07
N ALA A 93 -0.37 -3.81 -7.81
CA ALA A 93 -0.64 -2.62 -7.02
C ALA A 93 -1.67 -1.71 -7.71
N LYS A 94 -1.48 -1.42 -9.01
CA LYS A 94 -2.39 -0.55 -9.78
C LYS A 94 -3.79 -1.17 -9.90
N LYS A 95 -3.88 -2.47 -10.19
CA LYS A 95 -5.14 -3.22 -10.24
C LYS A 95 -5.93 -3.10 -8.94
N MET A 96 -5.26 -3.16 -7.79
CA MET A 96 -5.87 -2.97 -6.47
C MET A 96 -6.35 -1.52 -6.28
N ILE A 97 -5.51 -0.54 -6.60
CA ILE A 97 -5.85 0.89 -6.44
C ILE A 97 -7.08 1.26 -7.27
N ASP A 98 -7.16 0.82 -8.52
CA ASP A 98 -8.28 1.13 -9.41
C ASP A 98 -9.63 0.60 -8.88
N ARG A 99 -9.60 -0.46 -8.09
CA ARG A 99 -10.82 -1.00 -7.45
C ARG A 99 -11.40 -0.09 -6.36
N PHE A 100 -10.67 0.97 -5.94
CA PHE A 100 -11.19 1.99 -5.03
C PHE A 100 -12.02 3.09 -5.72
N GLN A 101 -12.33 2.96 -7.02
CA GLN A 101 -13.22 3.90 -7.73
C GLN A 101 -14.59 4.04 -7.08
N CYS A 102 -15.17 2.97 -6.54
CA CYS A 102 -16.43 3.02 -5.80
C CYS A 102 -16.34 3.94 -4.56
N LEU A 103 -15.25 3.86 -3.81
CA LEU A 103 -15.01 4.70 -2.64
C LEU A 103 -14.66 6.15 -3.02
N TRP A 104 -13.87 6.31 -4.09
CA TRP A 104 -13.56 7.62 -4.67
C TRP A 104 -14.83 8.34 -5.12
N ARG A 105 -15.72 7.65 -5.86
CA ARG A 105 -17.03 8.19 -6.28
C ARG A 105 -17.87 8.60 -5.08
N LEU A 106 -17.97 7.75 -4.05
CA LEU A 106 -18.70 8.07 -2.82
C LEU A 106 -18.19 9.37 -2.20
N LYS A 107 -16.87 9.51 -2.07
CA LYS A 107 -16.23 10.63 -1.40
C LYS A 107 -16.30 11.93 -2.21
N TYR A 108 -15.89 11.89 -3.48
CA TYR A 108 -15.64 13.11 -4.26
C TYR A 108 -16.75 13.49 -5.23
N ILE A 109 -17.60 12.55 -5.66
CA ILE A 109 -18.72 12.83 -6.54
C ILE A 109 -20.00 12.99 -5.72
N LEU A 110 -20.27 12.07 -4.81
CA LEU A 110 -21.48 12.07 -3.99
C LEU A 110 -21.33 12.88 -2.70
N ASN A 111 -20.12 13.34 -2.36
CA ASN A 111 -19.79 14.08 -1.13
C ASN A 111 -20.31 13.40 0.15
N LYS A 112 -20.24 12.06 0.20
CA LYS A 112 -20.68 11.26 1.33
C LYS A 112 -19.47 10.79 2.17
N ASP A 113 -19.71 10.54 3.47
CA ASP A 113 -18.72 9.91 4.33
C ASP A 113 -18.43 8.48 3.86
N THR A 114 -17.15 8.14 3.75
CA THR A 114 -16.71 6.81 3.36
C THR A 114 -16.79 5.78 4.50
N GLY A 115 -16.98 6.23 5.73
CA GLY A 115 -16.91 5.41 6.93
C GLY A 115 -15.50 4.87 7.23
N TYR A 116 -14.46 5.36 6.52
CA TYR A 116 -13.06 5.06 6.84
C TYR A 116 -12.54 6.05 7.88
N LYS A 117 -12.14 5.56 9.06
CA LYS A 117 -11.54 6.41 10.10
C LYS A 117 -10.24 7.05 9.59
N LYS A 118 -9.92 8.25 10.11
CA LYS A 118 -8.61 8.87 9.87
C LYS A 118 -7.51 7.92 10.35
N LYS A 119 -6.46 7.75 9.53
CA LYS A 119 -5.35 6.85 9.80
C LYS A 119 -4.06 7.39 9.22
N LYS A 120 -2.91 6.80 9.63
CA LYS A 120 -1.62 7.08 9.00
C LYS A 120 -1.34 6.09 7.88
N ALA A 121 -0.59 6.53 6.87
CA ALA A 121 -0.12 5.63 5.83
C ALA A 121 1.33 5.93 5.43
N ALA A 122 2.06 4.89 5.07
CA ALA A 122 3.40 4.99 4.53
C ALA A 122 3.52 4.23 3.21
N PHE A 123 4.41 4.71 2.34
CA PHE A 123 4.70 4.08 1.06
C PHE A 123 6.15 3.61 0.99
N ILE A 124 6.35 2.35 0.56
CA ILE A 124 7.66 1.76 0.33
C ILE A 124 7.79 1.42 -1.14
N SER A 125 8.92 1.80 -1.76
CA SER A 125 9.20 1.41 -3.14
C SER A 125 10.66 1.07 -3.35
N VAL A 126 10.91 0.17 -4.30
CA VAL A 126 12.24 -0.28 -4.69
C VAL A 126 12.34 -0.28 -6.21
N GLU A 127 13.46 0.19 -6.73
CA GLU A 127 13.76 0.10 -8.17
C GLU A 127 15.19 -0.38 -8.44
N GLY A 128 15.42 -0.95 -9.62
CA GLY A 128 16.74 -1.34 -10.09
C GLY A 128 17.57 -0.18 -10.65
N SER A 129 16.91 0.88 -11.12
CA SER A 129 17.54 2.09 -11.66
C SER A 129 17.82 3.12 -10.55
N ASP A 130 18.15 4.35 -10.95
CA ASP A 130 18.31 5.51 -10.07
C ASP A 130 17.54 6.69 -10.66
N ARG A 131 16.23 6.51 -10.79
CA ARG A 131 15.32 7.43 -11.46
C ARG A 131 14.32 8.02 -10.47
N GLU A 132 14.61 9.23 -9.98
CA GLU A 132 13.74 9.92 -9.02
C GLU A 132 12.33 10.19 -9.58
N ASP A 133 12.23 10.51 -10.89
CA ASP A 133 10.96 10.72 -11.57
C ASP A 133 10.02 9.48 -11.52
N PHE A 134 10.58 8.28 -11.44
CA PHE A 134 9.80 7.05 -11.27
C PHE A 134 9.15 6.95 -9.89
N PHE A 135 9.89 7.34 -8.86
CA PHE A 135 9.32 7.42 -7.51
C PHE A 135 8.27 8.52 -7.40
N GLU A 136 8.48 9.68 -8.05
CA GLU A 136 7.50 10.76 -8.09
C GLU A 136 6.17 10.30 -8.72
N ASN A 137 6.23 9.59 -9.84
CA ASN A 137 5.04 9.03 -10.48
C ASN A 137 4.32 8.04 -9.54
N ALA A 138 5.04 7.10 -8.96
CA ALA A 138 4.48 6.12 -8.02
C ALA A 138 3.88 6.81 -6.77
N ARG A 139 4.57 7.80 -6.21
CA ARG A 139 4.11 8.61 -5.07
C ARG A 139 2.79 9.31 -5.38
N SER A 140 2.66 9.91 -6.57
CA SER A 140 1.44 10.60 -7.00
C SER A 140 0.23 9.66 -7.00
N ILE A 141 0.39 8.45 -7.56
CA ILE A 141 -0.68 7.44 -7.60
C ILE A 141 -1.08 7.01 -6.18
N VAL A 142 -0.10 6.75 -5.32
CA VAL A 142 -0.35 6.26 -3.95
C VAL A 142 -0.97 7.35 -3.07
N LYS A 143 -0.60 8.62 -3.25
CA LYS A 143 -1.24 9.75 -2.56
C LYS A 143 -2.75 9.81 -2.83
N ASN A 144 -3.18 9.55 -4.06
CA ASN A 144 -4.60 9.52 -4.41
C ASN A 144 -5.35 8.37 -3.71
N LEU A 145 -4.73 7.18 -3.62
CA LEU A 145 -5.29 6.08 -2.83
C LEU A 145 -5.43 6.50 -1.36
N PHE A 146 -4.36 7.02 -0.76
CA PHE A 146 -4.37 7.39 0.66
C PHE A 146 -5.43 8.45 0.96
N ALA A 147 -5.53 9.48 0.11
CA ALA A 147 -6.61 10.47 0.22
C ALA A 147 -8.00 9.84 0.14
N THR A 148 -8.19 8.85 -0.73
CA THR A 148 -9.48 8.15 -0.90
C THR A 148 -9.86 7.34 0.34
N ILE A 149 -8.92 6.67 0.97
CA ILE A 149 -9.14 5.83 2.17
C ILE A 149 -9.01 6.59 3.50
N ASN A 150 -9.02 7.92 3.46
CA ASN A 150 -8.89 8.81 4.62
C ASN A 150 -7.58 8.62 5.40
N ALA A 151 -6.47 8.38 4.68
CA ALA A 151 -5.16 8.18 5.26
C ALA A 151 -4.22 9.36 5.02
N GLU A 152 -3.56 9.82 6.09
CA GLU A 152 -2.52 10.83 6.04
C GLU A 152 -1.20 10.20 5.57
N TYR A 153 -0.50 10.84 4.62
CA TYR A 153 0.81 10.40 4.15
C TYR A 153 1.87 10.69 5.22
N ALA A 154 2.14 9.72 6.10
CA ALA A 154 2.98 9.90 7.29
C ALA A 154 4.47 9.55 7.08
N GLY A 155 4.81 8.92 5.95
CA GLY A 155 6.19 8.58 5.63
C GLY A 155 6.36 7.77 4.36
N GLU A 156 7.61 7.68 3.93
CA GLU A 156 8.00 6.90 2.76
C GLU A 156 9.40 6.34 2.89
N LEU A 157 9.70 5.29 2.15
CA LEU A 157 11.03 4.75 1.98
C LEU A 157 11.23 4.32 0.53
N PHE A 158 12.19 4.94 -0.15
CA PHE A 158 12.57 4.61 -1.52
C PHE A 158 14.00 4.11 -1.55
N CYS A 159 14.22 2.97 -2.21
CA CYS A 159 15.53 2.37 -2.38
C CYS A 159 15.79 2.13 -3.86
N SER A 160 16.78 2.83 -4.42
CA SER A 160 17.23 2.68 -5.82
C SER A 160 18.40 1.70 -5.94
N LYS A 161 18.75 1.32 -7.17
CA LYS A 161 19.90 0.43 -7.49
C LYS A 161 19.81 -0.96 -6.87
N VAL A 162 18.61 -1.50 -6.69
CA VAL A 162 18.37 -2.82 -6.11
C VAL A 162 17.54 -3.68 -7.05
N ASP A 163 18.17 -4.39 -7.98
CA ASP A 163 17.50 -5.21 -9.00
C ASP A 163 17.43 -6.70 -8.62
N GLU A 164 18.53 -7.26 -8.12
CA GLU A 164 18.59 -8.68 -7.74
C GLU A 164 17.54 -9.04 -6.69
N LYS A 165 16.95 -10.23 -6.80
CA LYS A 165 16.04 -10.76 -5.75
C LYS A 165 16.78 -10.83 -4.41
N ALA A 166 16.17 -10.28 -3.38
CA ALA A 166 16.74 -10.16 -2.02
C ALA A 166 18.05 -9.33 -1.95
N GLY A 167 18.42 -8.61 -3.02
CA GLY A 167 19.58 -7.71 -3.03
C GLY A 167 19.53 -6.65 -1.96
N ILE A 168 18.32 -6.25 -1.53
CA ILE A 168 18.10 -5.27 -0.45
C ILE A 168 18.76 -5.69 0.88
N LEU A 169 19.02 -6.97 1.11
CA LEU A 169 19.72 -7.47 2.30
C LEU A 169 21.15 -6.95 2.40
N LYS A 170 21.76 -6.54 1.28
CA LYS A 170 23.07 -5.89 1.23
C LYS A 170 23.04 -4.39 1.52
N HIS A 171 21.84 -3.79 1.68
CA HIS A 171 21.60 -2.37 1.89
C HIS A 171 21.14 -2.10 3.32
N ALA A 172 22.07 -2.22 4.30
CA ALA A 172 21.77 -2.07 5.73
C ALA A 172 21.01 -0.78 6.06
N GLY A 173 21.38 0.35 5.46
CA GLY A 173 20.70 1.62 5.67
C GLY A 173 19.23 1.65 5.22
N CYS A 174 18.86 0.88 4.17
CA CYS A 174 17.44 0.73 3.78
C CYS A 174 16.67 -0.12 4.80
N LEU A 175 17.29 -1.19 5.31
CA LEU A 175 16.66 -2.06 6.31
C LEU A 175 16.44 -1.32 7.63
N GLU A 176 17.43 -0.54 8.08
CA GLU A 176 17.33 0.30 9.28
C GLU A 176 16.22 1.34 9.16
N LYS A 177 16.19 2.11 8.06
CA LYS A 177 15.13 3.09 7.80
C LYS A 177 13.74 2.44 7.71
N ALA A 178 13.64 1.21 7.17
CA ALA A 178 12.38 0.47 7.15
C ALA A 178 11.91 0.14 8.57
N PHE A 179 12.81 -0.37 9.41
CA PHE A 179 12.51 -0.65 10.81
C PHE A 179 12.07 0.63 11.57
N GLU A 180 12.82 1.73 11.43
CA GLU A 180 12.51 3.02 12.06
C GLU A 180 11.15 3.58 11.60
N LEU A 181 10.80 3.42 10.31
CA LEU A 181 9.50 3.81 9.78
C LEU A 181 8.37 3.05 10.49
N GLY A 182 8.56 1.77 10.75
CA GLY A 182 7.63 0.94 11.53
C GLY A 182 7.46 1.43 12.96
N VAL A 183 8.59 1.69 13.65
CA VAL A 183 8.62 2.26 14.99
C VAL A 183 7.85 3.59 15.05
N LYS A 184 8.11 4.49 14.08
CA LYS A 184 7.44 5.80 13.99
C LYS A 184 5.93 5.67 13.79
N LEU A 185 5.49 4.75 12.93
CA LEU A 185 4.06 4.53 12.69
C LEU A 185 3.34 3.99 13.92
N ALA A 186 3.99 3.16 14.73
CA ALA A 186 3.40 2.56 15.93
C ALA A 186 3.30 3.53 17.12
N ARG A 187 4.13 4.58 17.15
CA ARG A 187 4.12 5.57 18.25
C ARG A 187 3.03 6.65 18.12
N GLY A 188 2.33 6.70 17.02
CA GLY A 188 1.22 7.63 16.81
C GLY A 188 1.64 8.93 16.11
#